data_882cf3cba3b3f93890ed2c8778bae942
#
_entry.id   882cf3cba3b3f93890ed2c8778bae942
#
_cell.length_a   1.000
_cell.length_b   1.000
_cell.length_c   1.000
_cell.angle_alpha   90.00
_cell.angle_beta   90.00
_cell.angle_gamma   90.00
#
_symmetry.space_group_name_H-M   'P 1'
#
loop_
_entity.id
_entity.type
_entity.pdbx_description
1 polymer ?
#
loop_
_entity_poly.entity_id
_entity_poly.type
_entity_poly.pdbx_seq_one_letter_code
_entity_poly.pdbx_strand_id
1 'polypeptide(L)'
;LLTEQRHKIILEKLKQNGIVKVNDLVNLLNTSESTIRRDLTYLENINVLKRIHGGATIPKGRLIEPTYNEKQIQNVDQKRKIAKFAASYIEEGDCIYLDAGTSTFEMIQYINKKSLIVVTNGLNHINAIIENNINGYILGGKVKNSTKAVIGCDALKSIEKFRFDKCFLGINGIHLKYGFTTPDSEEAILKENAIKHSGQSYILADESKFGEVSFVKVGNLDQASIITNCKIENYEKYIQKTKVKVVTD
;
A
#
# COMPACT_ATOMS: atom_id res chain seq x y z
N LEU A 1 12.77 -18.14 -19.40
CA LEU A 1 11.92 -17.43 -18.44
C LEU A 1 11.23 -16.24 -19.12
N LEU A 2 9.94 -16.07 -18.87
CA LEU A 2 9.18 -14.88 -19.30
C LEU A 2 9.72 -13.62 -18.62
N THR A 3 9.59 -12.47 -19.26
CA THR A 3 10.11 -11.19 -18.74
C THR A 3 9.59 -10.87 -17.35
N GLU A 4 8.29 -11.07 -17.11
CA GLU A 4 7.67 -10.85 -15.80
C GLU A 4 8.22 -11.75 -14.70
N GLN A 5 8.48 -13.01 -15.00
CA GLN A 5 9.09 -13.96 -14.07
C GLN A 5 10.53 -13.55 -13.72
N ARG A 6 11.32 -13.09 -14.73
CA ARG A 6 12.66 -12.57 -14.47
C ARG A 6 12.63 -11.34 -13.57
N HIS A 7 11.75 -10.38 -13.87
CA HIS A 7 11.58 -9.18 -13.04
C HIS A 7 11.24 -9.54 -11.58
N LYS A 8 10.34 -10.51 -11.38
CA LYS A 8 10.00 -10.99 -10.02
C LYS A 8 11.23 -11.52 -9.28
N ILE A 9 12.01 -12.39 -9.92
CA ILE A 9 13.23 -12.98 -9.31
C ILE A 9 14.28 -11.90 -9.02
N ILE A 10 14.49 -10.95 -9.95
CA ILE A 10 15.41 -9.83 -9.75
C ILE A 10 15.02 -9.02 -8.50
N LEU A 11 13.75 -8.69 -8.36
CA LEU A 11 13.25 -7.90 -7.23
C LEU A 11 13.31 -8.67 -5.91
N GLU A 12 13.03 -9.97 -5.91
CA GLU A 12 13.18 -10.84 -4.73
C GLU A 12 14.64 -10.89 -4.26
N LYS A 13 15.59 -11.08 -5.19
CA LYS A 13 17.02 -11.05 -4.87
C LYS A 13 17.50 -9.69 -4.39
N LEU A 14 16.98 -8.64 -4.99
CA LEU A 14 17.28 -7.28 -4.57
C LEU A 14 16.77 -7.00 -3.14
N LYS A 15 15.56 -7.47 -2.80
CA LYS A 15 15.02 -7.38 -1.42
C LYS A 15 15.86 -8.15 -0.41
N GLN A 16 16.30 -9.37 -0.75
CA GLN A 16 17.10 -10.21 0.15
C GLN A 16 18.50 -9.62 0.41
N ASN A 17 19.16 -9.11 -0.62
CA ASN A 17 20.58 -8.75 -0.57
C ASN A 17 20.83 -7.23 -0.52
N GLY A 18 19.79 -6.39 -0.74
CA GLY A 18 19.91 -4.93 -0.85
C GLY A 18 20.62 -4.43 -2.12
N ILE A 19 21.46 -5.27 -2.73
CA ILE A 19 22.21 -5.03 -3.97
C ILE A 19 22.22 -6.32 -4.78
N VAL A 20 22.11 -6.20 -6.11
CA VAL A 20 22.29 -7.30 -7.07
C VAL A 20 23.33 -6.93 -8.13
N LYS A 21 24.18 -7.86 -8.51
CA LYS A 21 25.16 -7.67 -9.59
C LYS A 21 24.64 -8.29 -10.88
N VAL A 22 24.94 -7.65 -12.02
CA VAL A 22 24.54 -8.13 -13.34
C VAL A 22 25.01 -9.56 -13.58
N ASN A 23 26.28 -9.87 -13.25
CA ASN A 23 26.85 -11.21 -13.45
C ASN A 23 26.14 -12.28 -12.65
N ASP A 24 25.75 -11.98 -11.39
CA ASP A 24 25.03 -12.92 -10.53
C ASP A 24 23.63 -13.22 -11.09
N LEU A 25 22.97 -12.17 -11.63
CA LEU A 25 21.66 -12.31 -12.28
C LEU A 25 21.73 -13.08 -13.61
N VAL A 26 22.78 -12.87 -14.40
CA VAL A 26 23.05 -13.63 -15.64
C VAL A 26 23.13 -15.13 -15.34
N ASN A 27 23.91 -15.50 -14.33
CA ASN A 27 24.09 -16.89 -13.91
C ASN A 27 22.81 -17.48 -13.33
N LEU A 28 22.15 -16.74 -12.42
CA LEU A 28 20.92 -17.20 -11.76
C LEU A 28 19.76 -17.42 -12.74
N LEU A 29 19.61 -16.53 -13.73
CA LEU A 29 18.47 -16.52 -14.66
C LEU A 29 18.78 -17.19 -16.00
N ASN A 30 20.03 -17.68 -16.16
CA ASN A 30 20.54 -18.30 -17.38
C ASN A 30 20.16 -17.52 -18.65
N THR A 31 20.50 -16.23 -18.67
CA THR A 31 20.17 -15.30 -19.75
C THR A 31 21.36 -14.38 -20.08
N SER A 32 21.28 -13.66 -21.19
CA SER A 32 22.37 -12.77 -21.61
C SER A 32 22.49 -11.52 -20.74
N GLU A 33 23.71 -10.98 -20.62
CA GLU A 33 23.97 -9.72 -19.91
C GLU A 33 23.16 -8.56 -20.50
N SER A 34 22.98 -8.52 -21.81
CA SER A 34 22.18 -7.50 -22.50
C SER A 34 20.71 -7.55 -22.11
N THR A 35 20.16 -8.76 -21.90
CA THR A 35 18.79 -8.94 -21.40
C THR A 35 18.66 -8.43 -19.97
N ILE A 36 19.59 -8.82 -19.07
CA ILE A 36 19.59 -8.33 -17.69
C ILE A 36 19.71 -6.80 -17.63
N ARG A 37 20.62 -6.21 -18.42
CA ARG A 37 20.77 -4.75 -18.47
C ARG A 37 19.50 -4.05 -18.92
N ARG A 38 18.77 -4.64 -19.88
CA ARG A 38 17.47 -4.12 -20.36
C ARG A 38 16.39 -4.25 -19.27
N ASP A 39 16.32 -5.40 -18.61
CA ASP A 39 15.40 -5.63 -17.50
C ASP A 39 15.66 -4.64 -16.35
N LEU A 40 16.92 -4.44 -15.96
CA LEU A 40 17.30 -3.46 -14.93
C LEU A 40 16.98 -2.02 -15.33
N THR A 41 17.17 -1.67 -16.62
CA THR A 41 16.80 -0.33 -17.14
C THR A 41 15.30 -0.14 -17.10
N TYR A 42 14.52 -1.14 -17.50
CA TYR A 42 13.07 -1.08 -17.38
C TYR A 42 12.63 -0.89 -15.93
N LEU A 43 13.15 -1.69 -14.99
CA LEU A 43 12.84 -1.61 -13.57
C LEU A 43 13.28 -0.28 -12.92
N GLU A 44 14.37 0.32 -13.42
CA GLU A 44 14.79 1.68 -13.01
C GLU A 44 13.83 2.76 -13.52
N ASN A 45 13.41 2.67 -14.79
CA ASN A 45 12.46 3.63 -15.38
C ASN A 45 11.10 3.65 -14.66
N ILE A 46 10.70 2.52 -14.07
CA ILE A 46 9.53 2.41 -13.22
C ILE A 46 9.86 2.59 -11.72
N ASN A 47 11.05 3.10 -11.37
CA ASN A 47 11.54 3.45 -10.02
C ASN A 47 11.56 2.34 -8.97
N VAL A 48 11.47 1.06 -9.33
CA VAL A 48 11.52 -0.07 -8.36
C VAL A 48 12.93 -0.42 -7.90
N LEU A 49 13.94 0.01 -8.66
CA LEU A 49 15.35 -0.11 -8.30
C LEU A 49 16.14 1.10 -8.82
N LYS A 50 17.36 1.26 -8.31
CA LYS A 50 18.34 2.23 -8.83
C LYS A 50 19.52 1.48 -9.39
N ARG A 51 19.90 1.75 -10.65
CA ARG A 51 21.11 1.18 -11.24
C ARG A 51 22.36 1.76 -10.58
N ILE A 52 23.33 0.90 -10.36
CA ILE A 52 24.67 1.23 -9.93
C ILE A 52 25.66 0.60 -10.91
N HIS A 53 26.96 0.94 -10.79
CA HIS A 53 27.98 0.33 -11.64
C HIS A 53 28.00 -1.20 -11.44
N GLY A 54 27.74 -1.93 -12.55
CA GLY A 54 27.70 -3.40 -12.55
C GLY A 54 26.48 -4.06 -11.87
N GLY A 55 25.41 -3.32 -11.52
CA GLY A 55 24.25 -3.91 -10.85
C GLY A 55 23.11 -2.95 -10.59
N ALA A 56 22.34 -3.26 -9.53
CA ALA A 56 21.27 -2.42 -9.05
C ALA A 56 21.15 -2.51 -7.52
N THR A 57 20.56 -1.46 -6.92
CA THR A 57 20.26 -1.37 -5.49
C THR A 57 18.82 -0.90 -5.28
N ILE A 58 18.30 -1.13 -4.07
CA ILE A 58 17.01 -0.57 -3.68
C ILE A 58 17.15 0.95 -3.62
N PRO A 59 16.22 1.72 -4.22
CA PRO A 59 16.19 3.16 -4.05
C PRO A 59 16.09 3.51 -2.55
N LYS A 60 17.02 4.32 -2.04
CA LYS A 60 17.00 4.76 -0.65
C LYS A 60 16.54 6.21 -0.60
N GLY A 61 15.55 6.49 0.24
CA GLY A 61 15.10 7.85 0.51
C GLY A 61 13.68 7.89 1.06
N ARG A 62 13.45 8.72 2.08
CA ARG A 62 12.14 8.87 2.73
C ARG A 62 11.07 9.47 1.81
N LEU A 63 11.47 10.14 0.73
CA LEU A 63 10.59 10.75 -0.28
C LEU A 63 10.28 9.81 -1.44
N ILE A 64 10.93 8.63 -1.52
CA ILE A 64 10.69 7.69 -2.60
C ILE A 64 9.34 7.02 -2.39
N GLU A 65 8.44 7.26 -3.33
CA GLU A 65 7.13 6.64 -3.35
C GLU A 65 7.02 5.75 -4.59
N PRO A 66 6.90 4.42 -4.42
CA PRO A 66 6.57 3.54 -5.52
C PRO A 66 5.21 3.91 -6.11
N THR A 67 5.11 3.89 -7.43
CA THR A 67 3.87 4.16 -8.16
C THR A 67 2.79 3.11 -7.82
N TYR A 68 1.54 3.40 -8.15
CA TYR A 68 0.44 2.44 -8.00
C TYR A 68 0.74 1.12 -8.74
N ASN A 69 1.22 1.20 -9.98
CA ASN A 69 1.49 0.02 -10.79
C ASN A 69 2.59 -0.87 -10.18
N GLU A 70 3.65 -0.25 -9.62
CA GLU A 70 4.70 -0.97 -8.90
C GLU A 70 4.16 -1.65 -7.63
N LYS A 71 3.37 -0.91 -6.85
CA LYS A 71 2.72 -1.46 -5.65
C LYS A 71 1.74 -2.59 -5.99
N GLN A 72 1.03 -2.50 -7.12
CA GLN A 72 0.00 -3.47 -7.51
C GLN A 72 0.57 -4.87 -7.74
N ILE A 73 1.77 -4.99 -8.33
CA ILE A 73 2.41 -6.29 -8.63
C ILE A 73 3.23 -6.87 -7.47
N GLN A 74 3.42 -6.11 -6.38
CA GLN A 74 4.18 -6.54 -5.22
C GLN A 74 3.27 -7.14 -4.14
N ASN A 75 3.70 -8.27 -3.54
CA ASN A 75 3.05 -8.91 -2.39
C ASN A 75 1.53 -9.13 -2.61
N VAL A 76 1.14 -9.57 -3.83
CA VAL A 76 -0.28 -9.66 -4.24
C VAL A 76 -1.06 -10.63 -3.35
N ASP A 77 -0.49 -11.83 -3.09
CA ASP A 77 -1.16 -12.84 -2.28
C ASP A 77 -1.35 -12.37 -0.83
N GLN A 78 -0.34 -11.68 -0.27
CA GLN A 78 -0.42 -11.09 1.06
C GLN A 78 -1.52 -10.03 1.13
N LYS A 79 -1.58 -9.14 0.13
CA LYS A 79 -2.62 -8.12 0.06
C LYS A 79 -4.01 -8.72 -0.05
N ARG A 80 -4.20 -9.77 -0.84
CA ARG A 80 -5.48 -10.45 -0.97
C ARG A 80 -5.94 -11.09 0.34
N LYS A 81 -5.02 -11.74 1.07
CA LYS A 81 -5.32 -12.31 2.40
C LYS A 81 -5.73 -11.19 3.37
N ILE A 82 -4.93 -10.13 3.47
CA ILE A 82 -5.22 -8.95 4.30
C ILE A 82 -6.57 -8.33 3.92
N ALA A 83 -6.81 -8.10 2.63
CA ALA A 83 -8.02 -7.49 2.10
C ALA A 83 -9.28 -8.31 2.40
N LYS A 84 -9.23 -9.63 2.18
CA LYS A 84 -10.33 -10.55 2.51
C LYS A 84 -10.67 -10.52 3.99
N PHE A 85 -9.65 -10.54 4.85
CA PHE A 85 -9.85 -10.46 6.29
C PHE A 85 -10.38 -9.07 6.71
N ALA A 86 -9.84 -7.99 6.15
CA ALA A 86 -10.30 -6.64 6.43
C ALA A 86 -11.77 -6.44 6.03
N ALA A 87 -12.19 -6.99 4.89
CA ALA A 87 -13.58 -6.93 4.44
C ALA A 87 -14.55 -7.63 5.40
N SER A 88 -14.12 -8.61 6.19
CA SER A 88 -14.96 -9.26 7.19
C SER A 88 -15.38 -8.35 8.37
N TYR A 89 -14.68 -7.23 8.56
CA TYR A 89 -15.05 -6.23 9.57
C TYR A 89 -16.18 -5.30 9.13
N ILE A 90 -16.53 -5.31 7.83
CA ILE A 90 -17.60 -4.46 7.30
C ILE A 90 -18.95 -5.05 7.66
N GLU A 91 -19.85 -4.22 8.20
CA GLU A 91 -21.20 -4.57 8.60
C GLU A 91 -22.25 -3.99 7.64
N GLU A 92 -23.48 -4.50 7.71
CA GLU A 92 -24.59 -3.95 6.94
C GLU A 92 -24.87 -2.50 7.36
N GLY A 93 -25.01 -1.63 6.37
CA GLY A 93 -25.31 -0.21 6.61
C GLY A 93 -24.09 0.66 6.97
N ASP A 94 -22.90 0.09 7.06
CA ASP A 94 -21.68 0.87 7.30
C ASP A 94 -21.47 1.97 6.26
N CYS A 95 -20.97 3.11 6.66
CA CYS A 95 -20.32 4.10 5.81
C CYS A 95 -18.81 3.98 6.00
N ILE A 96 -18.10 3.53 4.97
CA ILE A 96 -16.66 3.27 5.07
C ILE A 96 -15.84 4.17 4.16
N TYR A 97 -14.59 4.44 4.59
CA TYR A 97 -13.59 5.08 3.75
C TYR A 97 -12.54 4.08 3.28
N LEU A 98 -12.29 4.03 1.98
CA LEU A 98 -11.20 3.27 1.35
C LEU A 98 -10.17 4.24 0.76
N ASP A 99 -8.96 4.22 1.29
CA ASP A 99 -7.81 4.95 0.76
C ASP A 99 -7.38 4.43 -0.63
N ALA A 100 -6.71 5.25 -1.43
CA ALA A 100 -6.24 4.94 -2.79
C ALA A 100 -5.13 3.86 -2.89
N GLY A 101 -5.01 2.99 -1.89
CA GLY A 101 -3.99 1.94 -1.81
C GLY A 101 -4.30 0.70 -2.65
N THR A 102 -3.26 -0.07 -3.02
CA THR A 102 -3.45 -1.35 -3.70
C THR A 102 -4.05 -2.43 -2.79
N SER A 103 -3.79 -2.38 -1.47
CA SER A 103 -4.40 -3.31 -0.51
C SER A 103 -5.89 -3.02 -0.29
N THR A 104 -6.27 -1.74 -0.26
CA THR A 104 -7.68 -1.31 -0.14
C THR A 104 -8.46 -1.57 -1.43
N PHE A 105 -7.81 -1.48 -2.59
CA PHE A 105 -8.38 -1.90 -3.86
C PHE A 105 -8.77 -3.38 -3.85
N GLU A 106 -7.88 -4.25 -3.37
CA GLU A 106 -8.16 -5.70 -3.27
C GLU A 106 -9.34 -6.01 -2.33
N MET A 107 -9.74 -5.10 -1.41
CA MET A 107 -10.91 -5.32 -0.56
C MET A 107 -12.23 -5.31 -1.33
N ILE A 108 -12.34 -4.50 -2.39
CA ILE A 108 -13.62 -4.22 -3.06
C ILE A 108 -14.29 -5.51 -3.54
N GLN A 109 -13.53 -6.45 -4.09
CA GLN A 109 -14.04 -7.75 -4.55
C GLN A 109 -14.61 -8.66 -3.43
N TYR A 110 -14.27 -8.39 -2.17
CA TYR A 110 -14.75 -9.15 -1.01
C TYR A 110 -15.90 -8.47 -0.27
N ILE A 111 -16.31 -7.28 -0.70
CA ILE A 111 -17.43 -6.54 -0.11
C ILE A 111 -18.73 -7.13 -0.66
N ASN A 112 -19.50 -7.78 0.21
CA ASN A 112 -20.77 -8.41 -0.13
C ASN A 112 -21.94 -7.93 0.74
N LYS A 113 -21.81 -6.73 1.35
CA LYS A 113 -22.80 -6.16 2.25
C LYS A 113 -23.78 -5.27 1.47
N LYS A 114 -25.05 -5.34 1.85
CA LYS A 114 -26.11 -4.47 1.33
C LYS A 114 -26.12 -3.15 2.10
N SER A 115 -26.69 -2.12 1.47
CA SER A 115 -26.86 -0.79 2.09
C SER A 115 -25.54 -0.14 2.57
N LEU A 116 -24.38 -0.63 2.11
CA LEU A 116 -23.07 -0.07 2.37
C LEU A 116 -22.83 1.19 1.54
N ILE A 117 -22.18 2.17 2.13
CA ILE A 117 -21.65 3.34 1.43
C ILE A 117 -20.12 3.31 1.49
N VAL A 118 -19.48 3.43 0.32
CA VAL A 118 -18.03 3.53 0.19
C VAL A 118 -17.66 4.93 -0.26
N VAL A 119 -16.82 5.61 0.51
CA VAL A 119 -16.16 6.85 0.11
C VAL A 119 -14.69 6.55 -0.16
N THR A 120 -14.14 7.02 -1.27
CA THR A 120 -12.75 6.79 -1.62
C THR A 120 -12.09 8.00 -2.27
N ASN A 121 -10.77 8.10 -2.17
CA ASN A 121 -9.96 9.01 -2.99
C ASN A 121 -9.19 8.28 -4.09
N GLY A 122 -9.42 6.98 -4.29
CA GLY A 122 -8.72 6.14 -5.26
C GLY A 122 -9.42 6.10 -6.61
N LEU A 123 -8.78 6.60 -7.67
CA LEU A 123 -9.36 6.57 -9.03
C LEU A 123 -9.56 5.15 -9.54
N ASN A 124 -8.62 4.25 -9.24
CA ASN A 124 -8.74 2.85 -9.67
C ASN A 124 -9.87 2.10 -8.95
N HIS A 125 -10.35 2.60 -7.81
CA HIS A 125 -11.44 1.99 -7.06
C HIS A 125 -12.80 2.13 -7.76
N ILE A 126 -12.98 3.19 -8.57
CA ILE A 126 -14.29 3.56 -9.13
C ILE A 126 -14.87 2.45 -9.98
N ASN A 127 -14.10 1.91 -10.93
CA ASN A 127 -14.59 0.83 -11.78
C ASN A 127 -14.98 -0.42 -10.95
N ALA A 128 -14.15 -0.79 -10.00
CA ALA A 128 -14.42 -1.94 -9.13
C ALA A 128 -15.67 -1.72 -8.25
N ILE A 129 -15.91 -0.50 -7.75
CA ILE A 129 -17.10 -0.12 -6.99
C ILE A 129 -18.36 -0.26 -7.86
N ILE A 130 -18.31 0.22 -9.12
CA ILE A 130 -19.42 0.13 -10.07
C ILE A 130 -19.70 -1.33 -10.44
N GLU A 131 -18.67 -2.11 -10.78
CA GLU A 131 -18.80 -3.52 -11.17
C GLU A 131 -19.38 -4.40 -10.05
N ASN A 132 -19.12 -4.04 -8.79
CA ASN A 132 -19.68 -4.74 -7.63
C ASN A 132 -21.02 -4.16 -7.13
N ASN A 133 -21.63 -3.20 -7.85
CA ASN A 133 -22.90 -2.54 -7.50
C ASN A 133 -22.89 -1.93 -6.08
N ILE A 134 -21.77 -1.37 -5.66
CA ILE A 134 -21.61 -0.69 -4.37
C ILE A 134 -21.99 0.79 -4.52
N ASN A 135 -22.73 1.33 -3.55
CA ASN A 135 -23.01 2.78 -3.51
C ASN A 135 -21.73 3.53 -3.13
N GLY A 136 -21.13 4.26 -4.08
CA GLY A 136 -19.82 4.86 -3.94
C GLY A 136 -19.77 6.37 -4.15
N TYR A 137 -18.91 7.03 -3.37
CA TYR A 137 -18.55 8.43 -3.52
C TYR A 137 -17.05 8.55 -3.78
N ILE A 138 -16.65 9.38 -4.74
CA ILE A 138 -15.26 9.79 -4.96
C ILE A 138 -15.03 11.19 -4.38
N LEU A 139 -13.92 11.39 -3.66
CA LEU A 139 -13.53 12.74 -3.23
C LEU A 139 -13.16 13.58 -4.47
N GLY A 140 -13.59 14.84 -4.49
CA GLY A 140 -13.12 15.80 -5.49
C GLY A 140 -11.74 16.34 -5.14
N GLY A 141 -10.95 16.74 -6.15
CA GLY A 141 -9.65 17.39 -5.90
C GLY A 141 -8.62 17.17 -7.01
N LYS A 142 -7.35 17.43 -6.69
CA LYS A 142 -6.21 17.25 -7.59
C LYS A 142 -5.87 15.78 -7.77
N VAL A 143 -5.63 15.35 -9.00
CA VAL A 143 -5.19 14.00 -9.31
C VAL A 143 -3.68 13.86 -9.18
N LYS A 144 -3.23 12.93 -8.35
CA LYS A 144 -1.83 12.50 -8.25
C LYS A 144 -1.61 11.27 -9.14
N ASN A 145 -0.89 11.47 -10.24
CA ASN A 145 -0.71 10.43 -11.26
C ASN A 145 0.07 9.20 -10.77
N SER A 146 1.06 9.38 -9.88
CA SER A 146 1.91 8.27 -9.40
C SER A 146 1.13 7.25 -8.58
N THR A 147 0.23 7.70 -7.71
CA THR A 147 -0.54 6.83 -6.81
C THR A 147 -2.00 6.65 -7.22
N LYS A 148 -2.44 7.34 -8.30
CA LYS A 148 -3.84 7.34 -8.77
C LYS A 148 -4.81 7.79 -7.68
N ALA A 149 -4.36 8.72 -6.83
CA ALA A 149 -5.12 9.27 -5.73
C ALA A 149 -5.64 10.68 -6.03
N VAL A 150 -6.83 11.00 -5.53
CA VAL A 150 -7.32 12.38 -5.43
C VAL A 150 -6.80 12.96 -4.12
N ILE A 151 -6.16 14.13 -4.18
CA ILE A 151 -5.49 14.81 -3.07
C ILE A 151 -5.75 16.32 -3.10
N GLY A 152 -5.14 17.05 -2.18
CA GLY A 152 -5.16 18.52 -2.13
C GLY A 152 -6.28 19.07 -1.25
N CYS A 153 -6.38 20.42 -1.23
CA CYS A 153 -7.30 21.12 -0.34
C CYS A 153 -8.79 20.83 -0.60
N ASP A 154 -9.17 20.57 -1.84
CA ASP A 154 -10.56 20.24 -2.17
C ASP A 154 -10.92 18.81 -1.73
N ALA A 155 -9.98 17.86 -1.82
CA ALA A 155 -10.16 16.53 -1.29
C ALA A 155 -10.28 16.55 0.24
N LEU A 156 -9.49 17.40 0.91
CA LEU A 156 -9.58 17.61 2.35
C LEU A 156 -10.95 18.18 2.75
N LYS A 157 -11.41 19.26 2.10
CA LYS A 157 -12.75 19.80 2.35
C LYS A 157 -13.87 18.82 2.03
N SER A 158 -13.63 17.93 1.07
CA SER A 158 -14.61 16.90 0.71
C SER A 158 -14.73 15.82 1.79
N ILE A 159 -13.61 15.29 2.30
CA ILE A 159 -13.62 14.24 3.33
C ILE A 159 -14.20 14.74 4.67
N GLU A 160 -13.98 16.01 5.01
CA GLU A 160 -14.49 16.62 6.24
C GLU A 160 -16.03 16.62 6.35
N LYS A 161 -16.74 16.52 5.20
CA LYS A 161 -18.20 16.43 5.15
C LYS A 161 -18.76 15.07 5.58
N PHE A 162 -17.93 14.04 5.59
CA PHE A 162 -18.34 12.68 5.88
C PHE A 162 -18.00 12.28 7.32
N ARG A 163 -18.73 11.28 7.82
CA ARG A 163 -18.41 10.53 9.03
C ARG A 163 -18.47 9.06 8.67
N PHE A 164 -17.47 8.31 9.10
CA PHE A 164 -17.31 6.92 8.75
C PHE A 164 -17.44 6.03 9.97
N ASP A 165 -18.09 4.90 9.82
CA ASP A 165 -18.05 3.84 10.81
C ASP A 165 -16.65 3.23 10.85
N LYS A 166 -16.07 2.99 9.68
CA LYS A 166 -14.74 2.41 9.55
C LYS A 166 -13.94 3.06 8.42
N CYS A 167 -12.62 3.19 8.61
CA CYS A 167 -11.72 3.50 7.51
C CYS A 167 -10.64 2.43 7.36
N PHE A 168 -10.27 2.17 6.10
CA PHE A 168 -9.22 1.24 5.73
C PHE A 168 -8.16 1.97 4.91
N LEU A 169 -6.93 1.97 5.42
CA LEU A 169 -5.84 2.77 4.88
C LEU A 169 -4.64 1.92 4.50
N GLY A 170 -4.05 2.20 3.37
CA GLY A 170 -2.69 1.77 3.05
C GLY A 170 -1.66 2.67 3.72
N ILE A 171 -0.45 2.13 3.96
CA ILE A 171 0.65 2.88 4.56
C ILE A 171 1.99 2.51 3.93
N ASN A 172 2.98 3.40 3.97
CA ASN A 172 4.31 3.13 3.46
C ASN A 172 5.29 2.69 4.56
N GLY A 173 5.11 3.17 5.80
CA GLY A 173 5.95 2.78 6.93
C GLY A 173 5.18 2.70 8.24
N ILE A 174 5.55 1.70 9.06
CA ILE A 174 5.05 1.46 10.42
C ILE A 174 6.24 1.33 11.34
N HIS A 175 6.43 2.27 12.25
CA HIS A 175 7.61 2.30 13.12
C HIS A 175 7.25 2.57 14.58
N LEU A 176 7.86 1.83 15.51
CA LEU A 176 7.58 1.92 16.95
C LEU A 176 7.72 3.32 17.56
N LYS A 177 8.64 4.14 17.01
CA LYS A 177 8.88 5.52 17.47
C LYS A 177 8.13 6.56 16.65
N TYR A 178 8.02 6.33 15.33
CA TYR A 178 7.51 7.36 14.41
C TYR A 178 6.04 7.15 14.00
N GLY A 179 5.42 6.02 14.40
CA GLY A 179 4.03 5.71 14.06
C GLY A 179 3.84 5.31 12.61
N PHE A 180 2.72 5.69 12.04
CA PHE A 180 2.37 5.49 10.63
C PHE A 180 2.94 6.63 9.78
N THR A 181 3.60 6.30 8.67
CA THR A 181 4.27 7.28 7.81
C THR A 181 4.02 7.04 6.32
N THR A 182 4.04 8.11 5.52
CA THR A 182 3.90 8.10 4.06
C THR A 182 4.85 9.14 3.43
N PRO A 183 5.26 9.02 2.15
CA PRO A 183 6.16 9.98 1.54
C PRO A 183 5.53 11.35 1.25
N ASP A 184 4.23 11.39 0.99
CA ASP A 184 3.51 12.58 0.48
C ASP A 184 2.69 13.25 1.58
N SER A 185 2.85 14.57 1.73
CA SER A 185 2.16 15.35 2.75
C SER A 185 0.67 15.53 2.47
N GLU A 186 0.24 15.66 1.22
CA GLU A 186 -1.17 15.79 0.87
C GLU A 186 -1.92 14.47 1.13
N GLU A 187 -1.27 13.30 0.85
CA GLU A 187 -1.82 12.01 1.22
C GLU A 187 -1.84 11.79 2.75
N ALA A 188 -0.79 12.24 3.44
CA ALA A 188 -0.72 12.13 4.90
C ALA A 188 -1.90 12.84 5.57
N ILE A 189 -2.20 14.07 5.15
CA ILE A 189 -3.31 14.87 5.67
C ILE A 189 -4.66 14.17 5.44
N LEU A 190 -4.89 13.60 4.27
CA LEU A 190 -6.14 12.86 3.99
C LEU A 190 -6.28 11.61 4.85
N LYS A 191 -5.19 10.83 5.01
CA LYS A 191 -5.19 9.64 5.88
C LYS A 191 -5.43 10.01 7.35
N GLU A 192 -4.79 11.07 7.84
CA GLU A 192 -5.02 11.59 9.19
C GLU A 192 -6.49 12.00 9.39
N ASN A 193 -7.09 12.70 8.42
CA ASN A 193 -8.49 13.09 8.47
C ASN A 193 -9.44 11.91 8.37
N ALA A 194 -9.12 10.90 7.56
CA ALA A 194 -9.90 9.66 7.53
C ALA A 194 -9.93 8.98 8.91
N ILE A 195 -8.79 8.91 9.60
CA ILE A 195 -8.71 8.39 10.98
C ILE A 195 -9.58 9.21 11.93
N LYS A 196 -9.45 10.56 11.90
CA LYS A 196 -10.20 11.48 12.77
C LYS A 196 -11.71 11.41 12.59
N HIS A 197 -12.18 11.11 11.38
CA HIS A 197 -13.60 11.08 11.04
C HIS A 197 -14.20 9.66 11.07
N SER A 198 -13.47 8.67 11.56
CA SER A 198 -13.89 7.27 11.61
C SER A 198 -14.06 6.77 13.04
N GLY A 199 -15.10 5.98 13.28
CA GLY A 199 -15.32 5.29 14.56
C GLY A 199 -14.25 4.22 14.81
N GLN A 200 -13.81 3.53 13.75
CA GLN A 200 -12.72 2.54 13.79
C GLN A 200 -11.80 2.71 12.59
N SER A 201 -10.49 2.62 12.84
CA SER A 201 -9.47 2.80 11.80
C SER A 201 -8.59 1.57 11.68
N TYR A 202 -8.34 1.15 10.44
CA TYR A 202 -7.56 -0.02 10.11
C TYR A 202 -6.46 0.31 9.10
N ILE A 203 -5.22 -0.06 9.43
CA ILE A 203 -4.06 -0.01 8.53
C ILE A 203 -3.85 -1.37 7.93
N LEU A 204 -3.90 -1.46 6.60
CA LEU A 204 -3.65 -2.68 5.83
C LEU A 204 -2.18 -2.71 5.40
N ALA A 205 -1.39 -3.60 6.00
CA ALA A 205 0.05 -3.62 5.78
C ALA A 205 0.61 -5.03 5.71
N ASP A 206 1.35 -5.33 4.65
CA ASP A 206 2.20 -6.51 4.62
C ASP A 206 3.48 -6.30 5.47
N GLU A 207 4.24 -7.38 5.71
CA GLU A 207 5.44 -7.34 6.55
C GLU A 207 6.49 -6.31 6.10
N SER A 208 6.54 -5.96 4.82
CA SER A 208 7.52 -5.03 4.28
C SER A 208 7.36 -3.59 4.76
N LYS A 209 6.28 -3.26 5.45
CA LYS A 209 6.00 -1.91 5.95
C LYS A 209 6.49 -1.68 7.38
N PHE A 210 6.79 -2.76 8.10
CA PHE A 210 7.25 -2.67 9.49
C PHE A 210 8.73 -2.33 9.58
N GLY A 211 9.07 -1.45 10.53
CA GLY A 211 10.41 -0.89 10.68
C GLY A 211 10.72 0.27 9.71
N GLU A 212 9.91 0.45 8.66
CA GLU A 212 10.11 1.50 7.66
C GLU A 212 9.62 2.87 8.14
N VAL A 213 10.31 3.93 7.67
CA VAL A 213 9.97 5.32 7.99
C VAL A 213 10.00 6.15 6.71
N SER A 214 8.86 6.70 6.34
CA SER A 214 8.72 7.66 5.24
C SER A 214 8.75 9.10 5.75
N PHE A 215 8.67 10.07 4.83
CA PHE A 215 8.94 11.48 5.09
C PHE A 215 7.94 12.14 6.05
N VAL A 216 6.64 11.83 5.92
CA VAL A 216 5.57 12.51 6.67
C VAL A 216 4.86 11.52 7.59
N LYS A 217 4.61 11.94 8.82
CA LYS A 217 3.79 11.21 9.78
C LYS A 217 2.31 11.35 9.44
N VAL A 218 1.60 10.22 9.49
CA VAL A 218 0.13 10.15 9.36
C VAL A 218 -0.54 10.13 10.73
N GLY A 219 0.01 9.37 11.66
CA GLY A 219 -0.57 9.21 13.00
C GLY A 219 0.29 8.36 13.92
N ASN A 220 -0.13 8.29 15.19
CA ASN A 220 0.46 7.39 16.18
C ASN A 220 -0.10 5.97 16.01
N LEU A 221 0.62 4.96 16.55
CA LEU A 221 0.20 3.55 16.44
C LEU A 221 -1.14 3.27 17.13
N ASP A 222 -1.44 3.96 18.23
CA ASP A 222 -2.68 3.82 19.01
C ASP A 222 -3.95 4.33 18.30
N GLN A 223 -3.78 5.08 17.20
CA GLN A 223 -4.90 5.67 16.47
C GLN A 223 -5.58 4.72 15.47
N ALA A 224 -4.95 3.58 15.14
CA ALA A 224 -5.53 2.60 14.22
C ALA A 224 -5.08 1.18 14.55
N SER A 225 -5.94 0.21 14.32
CA SER A 225 -5.59 -1.22 14.36
C SER A 225 -4.82 -1.62 13.10
N ILE A 226 -3.87 -2.54 13.21
CA ILE A 226 -3.10 -3.05 12.06
C ILE A 226 -3.62 -4.42 11.67
N ILE A 227 -3.85 -4.63 10.37
CA ILE A 227 -4.14 -5.95 9.77
C ILE A 227 -2.96 -6.33 8.90
N THR A 228 -2.32 -7.47 9.20
CA THR A 228 -1.12 -7.96 8.51
C THR A 228 -1.17 -9.44 8.21
N ASN A 229 -0.38 -9.90 7.27
CA ASN A 229 -0.38 -11.30 6.79
C ASN A 229 0.48 -12.26 7.60
N CYS A 230 1.35 -11.76 8.48
CA CYS A 230 2.24 -12.62 9.26
C CYS A 230 2.62 -11.98 10.60
N LYS A 231 3.21 -12.80 11.48
CA LYS A 231 3.83 -12.33 12.71
C LYS A 231 5.16 -11.64 12.35
N ILE A 232 5.23 -10.35 12.65
CA ILE A 232 6.34 -9.46 12.31
C ILE A 232 7.46 -9.50 13.37
N GLU A 233 8.66 -9.07 13.00
CA GLU A 233 9.74 -8.84 13.96
C GLU A 233 9.31 -7.80 15.03
N ASN A 234 9.71 -8.03 16.28
CA ASN A 234 9.31 -7.20 17.44
C ASN A 234 7.78 -7.12 17.65
N TYR A 235 7.02 -8.13 17.25
CA TYR A 235 5.55 -8.20 17.36
C TYR A 235 5.06 -7.76 18.74
N GLU A 236 5.68 -8.25 19.82
CA GLU A 236 5.30 -7.94 21.22
C GLU A 236 5.36 -6.43 21.54
N LYS A 237 6.29 -5.68 20.92
CA LYS A 237 6.39 -4.23 21.09
C LYS A 237 5.28 -3.48 20.35
N TYR A 238 4.80 -4.02 19.23
CA TYR A 238 3.69 -3.41 18.48
C TYR A 238 2.36 -3.63 19.18
N ILE A 239 2.08 -4.84 19.68
CA ILE A 239 0.81 -5.11 20.37
C ILE A 239 0.64 -4.35 21.70
N GLN A 240 1.73 -3.90 22.32
CA GLN A 240 1.69 -2.99 23.47
C GLN A 240 1.21 -1.58 23.09
N LYS A 241 1.30 -1.20 21.80
CA LYS A 241 0.97 0.15 21.32
C LYS A 241 -0.31 0.20 20.50
N THR A 242 -0.71 -0.89 19.88
CA THR A 242 -1.93 -0.97 19.07
C THR A 242 -2.43 -2.41 18.94
N LYS A 243 -3.68 -2.56 18.50
CA LYS A 243 -4.23 -3.87 18.14
C LYS A 243 -3.62 -4.33 16.82
N VAL A 244 -2.93 -5.46 16.82
CA VAL A 244 -2.39 -6.09 15.61
C VAL A 244 -3.15 -7.40 15.35
N LYS A 245 -3.80 -7.46 14.20
CA LYS A 245 -4.52 -8.64 13.71
C LYS A 245 -3.67 -9.34 12.67
N VAL A 246 -3.19 -10.52 12.98
CA VAL A 246 -2.45 -11.36 12.04
C VAL A 246 -3.44 -12.29 11.35
N VAL A 247 -3.47 -12.24 10.02
CA VAL A 247 -4.32 -13.12 9.21
C VAL A 247 -3.66 -14.50 9.17
N THR A 248 -4.31 -15.46 9.79
CA THR A 248 -3.97 -16.88 9.66
C THR A 248 -4.74 -17.48 8.49
N ASP A 249 -4.14 -18.43 7.79
CA ASP A 249 -4.76 -19.17 6.66
C ASP A 249 -6.02 -19.88 7.10
#